data_af393f5bbb00c200a317d2b73d3b7e9e
#
_entry.id   af393f5bbb00c200a317d2b73d3b7e9e
#
_cell.length_a   1.000
_cell.length_b   1.000
_cell.length_c   1.000
_cell.angle_alpha   90.00
_cell.angle_beta   90.00
_cell.angle_gamma   90.00
#
_symmetry.space_group_name_H-M   'P 1'
#
loop_
_entity.id
_entity.type
_entity.pdbx_description
1 polymer ?
#
loop_
_entity_poly.entity_id
_entity_poly.type
_entity_poly.pdbx_seq_one_letter_code
_entity_poly.pdbx_strand_id
1 'polypeptide(L)'
;TFTVMASNKDGEKRSEAKSIINAKLFNVGSARLIDQVTGKGKKKYKKSTSGMDVFDNMMIAINKASKQVRDKLVNSLVERLYEYAEDGAPLMLRVETGKQKRQTPFLRILKKMKGVTGTDTKSSSRNEMFIHVYYKGTDIDEFFMDLEDIFYKNRKFKGLELVRAQAGDVFVLTMAEEED
;
A
#
# COMPACT_ATOMS: atom_id res chain seq x y z
N THR A 1 -7.88 -1.39 22.58
CA THR A 1 -8.46 -2.16 23.69
C THR A 1 -7.57 -2.02 24.89
N PHE A 2 -8.16 -1.72 26.06
CA PHE A 2 -7.45 -1.62 27.34
C PHE A 2 -7.88 -2.77 28.23
N THR A 3 -6.91 -3.37 28.90
CA THR A 3 -7.17 -4.44 29.87
C THR A 3 -6.35 -4.19 31.11
N VAL A 4 -6.99 -4.17 32.27
CA VAL A 4 -6.34 -4.16 33.57
C VAL A 4 -6.42 -5.57 34.13
N MET A 5 -5.29 -6.20 34.39
CA MET A 5 -5.22 -7.52 35.03
C MET A 5 -4.52 -7.40 36.38
N ALA A 6 -5.12 -7.98 37.41
CA ALA A 6 -4.51 -8.18 38.70
C ALA A 6 -3.88 -9.57 38.74
N SER A 7 -2.61 -9.69 39.07
CA SER A 7 -1.97 -10.99 39.33
C SER A 7 -1.36 -11.00 40.72
N ASN A 8 -1.59 -12.11 41.47
CA ASN A 8 -0.91 -12.39 42.74
C ASN A 8 0.29 -13.28 42.44
N LYS A 9 1.50 -12.79 42.68
CA LYS A 9 2.71 -13.60 42.75
C LYS A 9 3.42 -13.27 44.06
N ASP A 10 3.72 -14.28 44.83
CA ASP A 10 4.53 -14.20 46.05
C ASP A 10 4.01 -13.29 47.17
N GLY A 11 2.72 -13.32 47.48
CA GLY A 11 2.14 -12.61 48.64
C GLY A 11 2.04 -11.08 48.47
N GLU A 12 2.71 -10.47 47.50
CA GLU A 12 2.51 -9.07 47.14
C GLU A 12 1.43 -8.94 46.07
N LYS A 13 0.34 -8.22 46.39
CA LYS A 13 -0.71 -7.89 45.43
C LYS A 13 -0.16 -6.89 44.40
N ARG A 14 0.23 -7.39 43.25
CA ARG A 14 0.66 -6.56 42.11
C ARG A 14 -0.45 -6.49 41.07
N SER A 15 -0.64 -5.32 40.50
CA SER A 15 -1.54 -5.07 39.40
C SER A 15 -0.71 -4.75 38.12
N GLU A 16 -1.26 -5.07 36.97
CA GLU A 16 -0.64 -4.78 35.67
C GLU A 16 -1.64 -4.05 34.80
N ALA A 17 -1.26 -2.86 34.30
CA ALA A 17 -1.95 -2.16 33.25
C ALA A 17 -1.39 -2.60 31.90
N LYS A 18 -2.26 -2.99 30.98
CA LYS A 18 -1.91 -3.37 29.58
C LYS A 18 -2.66 -2.51 28.62
N SER A 19 -1.98 -2.12 27.55
CA SER A 19 -2.57 -1.40 26.42
C SER A 19 -2.16 -2.06 25.11
N ILE A 20 -3.10 -2.21 24.18
CA ILE A 20 -2.86 -2.65 22.81
C ILE A 20 -3.46 -1.60 21.89
N ILE A 21 -2.64 -1.02 21.02
CA ILE A 21 -3.06 -0.06 20.02
C ILE A 21 -2.78 -0.66 18.65
N ASN A 22 -3.82 -0.75 17.82
CA ASN A 22 -3.71 -1.14 16.42
C ASN A 22 -3.92 0.12 15.57
N ALA A 23 -2.97 0.38 14.69
CA ALA A 23 -3.08 1.45 13.69
C ALA A 23 -3.01 0.87 12.29
N LYS A 24 -3.78 1.46 11.39
CA LYS A 24 -3.81 1.10 9.97
C LYS A 24 -3.48 2.34 9.16
N LEU A 25 -2.62 2.18 8.18
CA LEU A 25 -2.26 3.20 7.22
C LEU A 25 -2.94 2.88 5.89
N PHE A 26 -3.68 3.85 5.36
CA PHE A 26 -4.37 3.70 4.08
C PHE A 26 -3.85 4.74 3.09
N ASN A 27 -3.79 4.37 1.82
CA ASN A 27 -3.70 5.33 0.74
C ASN A 27 -5.07 6.04 0.59
N VAL A 28 -5.07 7.37 0.62
CA VAL A 28 -6.32 8.16 0.63
C VAL A 28 -7.04 8.08 -0.72
N GLY A 29 -6.29 8.04 -1.83
CA GLY A 29 -6.87 7.99 -3.17
C GLY A 29 -7.54 6.65 -3.51
N SER A 30 -6.92 5.53 -3.10
CA SER A 30 -7.43 4.18 -3.41
C SER A 30 -8.16 3.49 -2.26
N ALA A 31 -8.22 4.12 -1.08
CA ALA A 31 -8.69 3.49 0.17
C ALA A 31 -7.98 2.15 0.50
N ARG A 32 -6.81 1.91 -0.10
CA ARG A 32 -6.07 0.66 0.05
C ARG A 32 -5.26 0.65 1.34
N LEU A 33 -5.31 -0.48 2.05
CA LEU A 33 -4.45 -0.69 3.21
C LEU A 33 -2.98 -0.76 2.77
N ILE A 34 -2.17 0.19 3.27
CA ILE A 34 -0.72 0.23 3.05
C ILE A 34 -0.01 -0.63 4.08
N ASP A 35 -0.36 -0.44 5.35
CA ASP A 35 0.26 -1.17 6.45
C ASP A 35 -0.66 -1.25 7.68
N GLN A 36 -0.40 -2.22 8.55
CA GLN A 36 -1.07 -2.37 9.83
C GLN A 36 -0.05 -2.70 10.91
N VAL A 37 0.04 -1.86 11.93
CA VAL A 37 0.98 -2.01 13.02
C VAL A 37 0.27 -2.14 14.36
N THR A 38 0.88 -2.89 15.27
CA THR A 38 0.39 -3.06 16.64
C THR A 38 1.45 -2.63 17.64
N GLY A 39 1.07 -1.77 18.57
CA GLY A 39 1.85 -1.40 19.74
C GLY A 39 1.27 -2.02 21.00
N LYS A 40 2.13 -2.47 21.88
CA LYS A 40 1.77 -3.07 23.19
C LYS A 40 2.48 -2.33 24.30
N GLY A 41 1.73 -1.84 25.28
CA GLY A 41 2.26 -1.21 26.47
C GLY A 41 1.90 -1.98 27.72
N LYS A 42 2.83 -2.05 28.67
CA LYS A 42 2.62 -2.69 29.96
C LYS A 42 3.24 -1.84 31.07
N LYS A 43 2.56 -1.75 32.21
CA LYS A 43 3.06 -1.18 33.45
C LYS A 43 2.65 -2.03 34.63
N LYS A 44 3.61 -2.59 35.33
CA LYS A 44 3.39 -3.27 36.63
C LYS A 44 3.47 -2.24 37.74
N TYR A 45 2.58 -2.36 38.72
CA TYR A 45 2.52 -1.48 39.91
C TYR A 45 2.02 -2.22 41.12
N LYS A 46 2.34 -1.72 42.30
CA LYS A 46 1.76 -2.26 43.56
C LYS A 46 0.26 -1.96 43.55
N LYS A 47 -0.55 -2.88 44.08
CA LYS A 47 -1.98 -2.67 44.17
C LYS A 47 -2.23 -1.42 45.01
N SER A 48 -2.70 -0.37 44.40
CA SER A 48 -3.15 0.86 45.03
C SER A 48 -4.67 0.80 45.19
N THR A 49 -5.16 1.42 46.26
CA THR A 49 -6.60 1.66 46.48
C THR A 49 -7.06 2.97 45.83
N SER A 50 -6.12 3.79 45.34
CA SER A 50 -6.41 5.06 44.69
C SER A 50 -6.74 4.84 43.21
N GLY A 51 -7.90 5.34 42.77
CA GLY A 51 -8.27 5.33 41.35
C GLY A 51 -7.31 6.17 40.48
N MET A 52 -6.67 7.18 41.06
CA MET A 52 -5.71 8.04 40.38
C MET A 52 -4.44 7.29 40.00
N ASP A 53 -3.90 6.45 40.90
CA ASP A 53 -2.73 5.60 40.60
C ASP A 53 -3.02 4.59 39.50
N VAL A 54 -4.24 4.05 39.43
CA VAL A 54 -4.66 3.13 38.35
C VAL A 54 -4.66 3.87 37.02
N PHE A 55 -5.23 5.06 36.99
CA PHE A 55 -5.29 5.90 35.78
C PHE A 55 -3.88 6.26 35.28
N ASP A 56 -2.99 6.72 36.13
CA ASP A 56 -1.62 7.09 35.78
C ASP A 56 -0.85 5.89 35.20
N ASN A 57 -0.98 4.72 35.81
CA ASN A 57 -0.34 3.51 35.29
C ASN A 57 -0.93 3.04 33.95
N MET A 58 -2.24 3.25 33.75
CA MET A 58 -2.86 3.05 32.43
C MET A 58 -2.30 4.02 31.39
N MET A 59 -2.16 5.31 31.72
CA MET A 59 -1.58 6.30 30.82
C MET A 59 -0.13 5.98 30.43
N ILE A 60 0.67 5.47 31.37
CA ILE A 60 2.03 5.00 31.09
C ILE A 60 2.00 3.80 30.09
N ALA A 61 1.08 2.86 30.26
CA ALA A 61 0.94 1.74 29.34
C ALA A 61 0.49 2.20 27.96
N ILE A 62 -0.47 3.15 27.88
CA ILE A 62 -0.92 3.76 26.62
C ILE A 62 0.24 4.45 25.90
N ASN A 63 0.99 5.30 26.61
CA ASN A 63 2.10 6.03 26.03
C ASN A 63 3.19 5.11 25.47
N LYS A 64 3.47 3.99 26.14
CA LYS A 64 4.38 2.96 25.63
C LYS A 64 3.86 2.30 24.35
N ALA A 65 2.58 1.95 24.30
CA ALA A 65 1.96 1.39 23.11
C ALA A 65 1.96 2.39 21.94
N SER A 66 1.60 3.65 22.21
CA SER A 66 1.58 4.74 21.21
C SER A 66 2.96 5.01 20.63
N LYS A 67 4.01 5.03 21.48
CA LYS A 67 5.39 5.18 21.00
C LYS A 67 5.78 4.05 20.05
N GLN A 68 5.48 2.80 20.40
CA GLN A 68 5.76 1.67 19.52
C GLN A 68 5.02 1.74 18.18
N VAL A 69 3.75 2.15 18.19
CA VAL A 69 2.97 2.35 16.96
C VAL A 69 3.60 3.43 16.09
N ARG A 70 3.90 4.59 16.68
CA ARG A 70 4.53 5.70 15.96
C ARG A 70 5.85 5.27 15.33
N ASP A 71 6.75 4.66 16.10
CA ASP A 71 8.08 4.29 15.63
C ASP A 71 7.99 3.26 14.48
N LYS A 72 7.06 2.29 14.58
CA LYS A 72 6.80 1.32 13.50
C LYS A 72 6.21 1.96 12.24
N LEU A 73 5.24 2.88 12.38
CA LEU A 73 4.65 3.58 11.24
C LEU A 73 5.69 4.44 10.51
N VAL A 74 6.52 5.17 11.27
CA VAL A 74 7.60 5.99 10.68
C VAL A 74 8.57 5.11 9.92
N ASN A 75 9.02 4.00 10.50
CA ASN A 75 9.94 3.08 9.81
C ASN A 75 9.31 2.49 8.54
N SER A 76 8.06 2.04 8.61
CA SER A 76 7.34 1.52 7.44
C SER A 76 7.19 2.56 6.32
N LEU A 77 6.91 3.81 6.66
CA LEU A 77 6.85 4.92 5.70
C LEU A 77 8.21 5.22 5.08
N VAL A 78 9.27 5.25 5.90
CA VAL A 78 10.63 5.51 5.43
C VAL A 78 11.10 4.40 4.50
N GLU A 79 10.88 3.11 4.84
CA GLU A 79 11.20 1.97 3.98
C GLU A 79 10.51 2.09 2.62
N ARG A 80 9.21 2.43 2.60
CA ARG A 80 8.48 2.62 1.34
C ARG A 80 8.97 3.80 0.52
N LEU A 81 9.37 4.90 1.17
CA LEU A 81 9.96 6.04 0.46
C LEU A 81 11.30 5.66 -0.20
N TYR A 82 12.12 4.83 0.47
CA TYR A 82 13.34 4.29 -0.13
C TYR A 82 13.04 3.37 -1.31
N GLU A 83 12.08 2.44 -1.16
CA GLU A 83 11.63 1.59 -2.27
C GLU A 83 11.17 2.42 -3.48
N TYR A 84 10.39 3.48 -3.24
CA TYR A 84 9.95 4.39 -4.32
C TYR A 84 11.10 5.18 -4.94
N ALA A 85 12.10 5.55 -4.16
CA ALA A 85 13.29 6.24 -4.67
C ALA A 85 14.17 5.31 -5.52
N GLU A 86 14.27 4.02 -5.15
CA GLU A 86 15.06 3.04 -5.87
C GLU A 86 14.33 2.46 -7.09
N ASP A 87 13.09 2.06 -6.92
CA ASP A 87 12.32 1.31 -7.94
C ASP A 87 11.34 2.19 -8.73
N GLY A 88 11.03 3.38 -8.24
CA GLY A 88 9.99 4.25 -8.76
C GLY A 88 8.64 4.04 -8.05
N ALA A 89 7.75 5.02 -8.19
CA ALA A 89 6.40 4.92 -7.67
C ALA A 89 5.58 3.89 -8.49
N PRO A 90 4.80 3.01 -7.82
CA PRO A 90 3.97 2.05 -8.53
C PRO A 90 2.76 2.75 -9.17
N LEU A 91 2.69 2.74 -10.49
CA LEU A 91 1.48 3.06 -11.24
C LEU A 91 0.60 1.80 -11.32
N MET A 92 -0.66 1.93 -10.95
CA MET A 92 -1.62 0.82 -11.03
C MET A 92 -2.38 0.91 -12.35
N LEU A 93 -2.18 -0.08 -13.22
CA LEU A 93 -2.85 -0.17 -14.49
C LEU A 93 -3.84 -1.34 -14.49
N ARG A 94 -5.09 -1.08 -14.84
CA ARG A 94 -6.05 -2.07 -15.30
C ARG A 94 -6.10 -2.00 -16.81
N VAL A 95 -5.72 -3.08 -17.49
CA VAL A 95 -5.63 -3.09 -18.96
C VAL A 95 -6.65 -4.07 -19.52
N GLU A 96 -7.65 -3.53 -20.20
CA GLU A 96 -8.70 -4.26 -20.87
C GLU A 96 -8.26 -4.53 -22.31
N THR A 97 -7.77 -5.75 -22.54
CA THR A 97 -7.16 -6.12 -23.83
C THR A 97 -8.14 -6.70 -24.83
N GLY A 98 -9.35 -7.07 -24.38
CA GLY A 98 -10.37 -7.77 -25.16
C GLY A 98 -9.98 -9.18 -25.62
N LYS A 99 -8.69 -9.45 -25.78
CA LYS A 99 -8.16 -10.76 -26.25
C LYS A 99 -6.87 -11.09 -25.50
N GLN A 100 -6.76 -12.29 -24.94
CA GLN A 100 -5.60 -12.75 -24.15
C GLN A 100 -4.26 -12.63 -24.91
N LYS A 101 -4.27 -12.89 -26.22
CA LYS A 101 -3.07 -12.79 -27.06
C LYS A 101 -2.44 -11.40 -27.13
N ARG A 102 -3.16 -10.34 -26.73
CA ARG A 102 -2.69 -8.95 -26.67
C ARG A 102 -1.92 -8.63 -25.40
N GLN A 103 -2.09 -9.42 -24.34
CA GLN A 103 -1.49 -9.16 -23.01
C GLN A 103 0.04 -9.24 -23.03
N THR A 104 0.59 -10.33 -23.55
CA THR A 104 2.06 -10.51 -23.60
C THR A 104 2.78 -9.44 -24.42
N PRO A 105 2.29 -9.05 -25.63
CA PRO A 105 2.85 -7.93 -26.37
C PRO A 105 2.80 -6.60 -25.58
N PHE A 106 1.70 -6.33 -24.87
CA PHE A 106 1.55 -5.11 -24.08
C PHE A 106 2.53 -5.06 -22.90
N LEU A 107 2.67 -6.16 -22.17
CA LEU A 107 3.69 -6.27 -21.12
C LEU A 107 5.11 -6.04 -21.64
N ARG A 108 5.40 -6.48 -22.87
CA ARG A 108 6.71 -6.24 -23.50
C ARG A 108 6.94 -4.76 -23.87
N ILE A 109 5.87 -4.03 -24.21
CA ILE A 109 5.95 -2.57 -24.39
C ILE A 109 6.32 -1.92 -23.07
N LEU A 110 5.55 -2.17 -22.02
CA LEU A 110 5.78 -1.58 -20.69
C LEU A 110 7.21 -1.81 -20.20
N LYS A 111 7.73 -3.04 -20.34
CA LYS A 111 9.10 -3.39 -19.93
C LYS A 111 10.21 -2.70 -20.72
N LYS A 112 9.90 -2.14 -21.89
CA LYS A 112 10.87 -1.44 -22.75
C LYS A 112 10.77 0.07 -22.66
N MET A 113 9.76 0.59 -21.96
CA MET A 113 9.58 2.02 -21.81
C MET A 113 10.70 2.64 -20.97
N LYS A 114 11.15 3.80 -21.36
CA LYS A 114 12.11 4.59 -20.59
C LYS A 114 11.53 4.93 -19.21
N GLY A 115 12.33 4.82 -18.19
CA GLY A 115 11.90 5.10 -16.81
C GLY A 115 11.13 3.97 -16.12
N VAL A 116 10.66 2.96 -16.85
CA VAL A 116 10.07 1.76 -16.22
C VAL A 116 11.17 0.85 -15.71
N THR A 117 11.19 0.63 -14.40
CA THR A 117 12.18 -0.22 -13.69
C THR A 117 11.67 -1.64 -13.48
N GLY A 118 10.35 -1.82 -13.42
CA GLY A 118 9.75 -3.12 -13.22
C GLY A 118 8.25 -3.16 -13.54
N THR A 119 7.74 -4.36 -13.74
CA THR A 119 6.30 -4.61 -13.87
C THR A 119 5.92 -5.85 -13.09
N ASP A 120 4.82 -5.77 -12.33
CA ASP A 120 4.31 -6.90 -11.56
C ASP A 120 2.82 -7.11 -11.89
N THR A 121 2.51 -8.25 -12.51
CA THR A 121 1.13 -8.61 -12.86
C THR A 121 0.44 -9.21 -11.64
N LYS A 122 -0.50 -8.47 -11.06
CA LYS A 122 -1.24 -8.86 -9.85
C LYS A 122 -2.36 -9.86 -10.15
N SER A 123 -3.03 -9.67 -11.27
CA SER A 123 -4.04 -10.61 -11.77
C SER A 123 -4.13 -10.52 -13.28
N SER A 124 -4.59 -11.61 -13.89
CA SER A 124 -4.81 -11.70 -15.32
C SER A 124 -6.01 -12.61 -15.58
N SER A 125 -6.91 -12.17 -16.42
CA SER A 125 -8.05 -12.93 -16.95
C SER A 125 -7.96 -13.02 -18.46
N ARG A 126 -8.97 -13.57 -19.11
CA ARG A 126 -8.99 -13.70 -20.57
C ARG A 126 -8.95 -12.35 -21.30
N ASN A 127 -9.59 -11.33 -20.74
CA ASN A 127 -9.82 -10.05 -21.40
C ASN A 127 -9.13 -8.86 -20.73
N GLU A 128 -8.64 -9.04 -19.52
CA GLU A 128 -8.03 -7.96 -18.74
C GLU A 128 -6.85 -8.44 -17.92
N MET A 129 -6.00 -7.49 -17.52
CA MET A 129 -4.93 -7.71 -16.55
C MET A 129 -4.79 -6.51 -15.64
N PHE A 130 -4.38 -6.76 -14.40
CA PHE A 130 -4.06 -5.75 -13.41
C PHE A 130 -2.55 -5.76 -13.15
N ILE A 131 -1.88 -4.63 -13.37
CA ILE A 131 -0.42 -4.54 -13.39
C ILE A 131 0.01 -3.38 -12.49
N HIS A 132 1.03 -3.61 -11.68
CA HIS A 132 1.82 -2.54 -11.08
C HIS A 132 3.03 -2.27 -11.99
N VAL A 133 3.18 -1.04 -12.41
CA VAL A 133 4.33 -0.56 -13.19
C VAL A 133 5.15 0.37 -12.31
N TYR A 134 6.39 0.04 -12.07
CA TYR A 134 7.32 0.88 -11.31
C TYR A 134 7.98 1.86 -12.27
N TYR A 135 7.72 3.15 -12.04
CA TYR A 135 8.15 4.22 -12.95
C TYR A 135 8.94 5.29 -12.20
N LYS A 136 10.16 5.57 -12.66
CA LYS A 136 11.06 6.57 -12.05
C LYS A 136 10.84 8.00 -12.56
N GLY A 137 10.01 8.20 -13.57
CA GLY A 137 9.66 9.53 -14.04
C GLY A 137 8.78 10.27 -13.03
N THR A 138 8.87 11.59 -13.07
CA THR A 138 8.07 12.48 -12.19
C THR A 138 6.75 12.88 -12.84
N ASP A 139 6.65 12.74 -14.17
CA ASP A 139 5.48 13.11 -14.95
C ASP A 139 4.75 11.85 -15.45
N ILE A 140 3.54 11.68 -14.98
CA ILE A 140 2.67 10.56 -15.36
C ILE A 140 2.12 10.74 -16.77
N ASP A 141 1.90 11.97 -17.22
CA ASP A 141 1.41 12.22 -18.57
C ASP A 141 2.50 11.93 -19.61
N GLU A 142 3.77 12.20 -19.32
CA GLU A 142 4.90 11.76 -20.14
C GLU A 142 4.92 10.23 -20.29
N PHE A 143 4.69 9.50 -19.19
CA PHE A 143 4.58 8.04 -19.24
C PHE A 143 3.50 7.57 -20.23
N PHE A 144 2.31 8.18 -20.18
CA PHE A 144 1.23 7.78 -21.07
C PHE A 144 1.45 8.20 -22.52
N MET A 145 2.04 9.36 -22.77
CA MET A 145 2.43 9.78 -24.13
C MET A 145 3.43 8.78 -24.75
N ASP A 146 4.46 8.39 -23.99
CA ASP A 146 5.44 7.40 -24.44
C ASP A 146 4.77 6.03 -24.68
N LEU A 147 3.85 5.64 -23.81
CA LEU A 147 3.12 4.39 -23.96
C LEU A 147 2.27 4.37 -25.24
N GLU A 148 1.51 5.42 -25.49
CA GLU A 148 0.69 5.59 -26.69
C GLU A 148 1.56 5.56 -27.96
N ASP A 149 2.66 6.30 -27.97
CA ASP A 149 3.59 6.36 -29.10
C ASP A 149 4.16 4.98 -29.45
N ILE A 150 4.58 4.20 -28.44
CA ILE A 150 5.08 2.84 -28.66
C ILE A 150 3.95 1.88 -29.04
N PHE A 151 2.75 2.06 -28.48
CA PHE A 151 1.57 1.23 -28.78
C PHE A 151 1.19 1.35 -30.26
N TYR A 152 1.03 2.58 -30.76
CA TYR A 152 0.62 2.80 -32.16
C TYR A 152 1.70 2.43 -33.18
N LYS A 153 2.98 2.51 -32.83
CA LYS A 153 4.08 2.01 -33.67
C LYS A 153 4.18 0.48 -33.72
N ASN A 154 3.50 -0.23 -32.83
CA ASN A 154 3.62 -1.67 -32.72
C ASN A 154 2.60 -2.39 -33.65
N ARG A 155 3.10 -3.12 -34.67
CA ARG A 155 2.26 -3.87 -35.63
C ARG A 155 1.23 -4.80 -35.01
N LYS A 156 1.44 -5.27 -33.76
CA LYS A 156 0.51 -6.17 -33.06
C LYS A 156 -0.76 -5.49 -32.57
N PHE A 157 -0.77 -4.17 -32.53
CA PHE A 157 -1.89 -3.34 -32.10
C PHE A 157 -2.47 -2.49 -33.23
N LYS A 158 -2.06 -2.77 -34.48
CA LYS A 158 -2.61 -2.07 -35.67
C LYS A 158 -4.12 -2.23 -35.74
N GLY A 159 -4.84 -1.13 -35.97
CA GLY A 159 -6.31 -1.08 -35.98
C GLY A 159 -6.93 -1.12 -34.58
N LEU A 160 -6.15 -0.74 -33.55
CA LEU A 160 -6.64 -0.59 -32.18
C LEU A 160 -6.35 0.81 -31.68
N GLU A 161 -7.32 1.35 -30.98
CA GLU A 161 -7.20 2.55 -30.18
C GLU A 161 -6.89 2.21 -28.72
N LEU A 162 -6.04 3.00 -28.07
CA LEU A 162 -5.78 2.91 -26.63
C LEU A 162 -6.49 4.04 -25.90
N VAL A 163 -7.62 3.71 -25.24
CA VAL A 163 -8.41 4.69 -24.49
C VAL A 163 -7.98 4.67 -23.03
N ARG A 164 -7.68 5.86 -22.48
CA ARG A 164 -7.29 6.07 -21.09
C ARG A 164 -8.44 6.63 -20.27
N ALA A 165 -8.72 6.05 -19.13
CA ALA A 165 -9.57 6.59 -18.09
C ALA A 165 -8.88 6.46 -16.72
N GLN A 166 -9.34 7.19 -15.72
CA GLN A 166 -8.82 7.10 -14.36
C GLN A 166 -9.95 6.83 -13.37
N ALA A 167 -9.75 5.86 -12.50
CA ALA A 167 -10.67 5.49 -11.44
C ALA A 167 -9.90 5.44 -10.10
N GLY A 168 -9.91 6.55 -9.36
CA GLY A 168 -9.06 6.73 -8.18
C GLY A 168 -7.57 6.67 -8.54
N ASP A 169 -6.82 5.77 -7.92
CA ASP A 169 -5.38 5.58 -8.18
C ASP A 169 -5.10 4.59 -9.33
N VAL A 170 -6.15 4.05 -9.96
CA VAL A 170 -6.01 3.06 -11.03
C VAL A 170 -6.25 3.73 -12.36
N PHE A 171 -5.30 3.62 -13.26
CA PHE A 171 -5.49 3.98 -14.66
C PHE A 171 -6.07 2.79 -15.41
N VAL A 172 -7.19 3.01 -16.08
CA VAL A 172 -7.86 2.02 -16.92
C VAL A 172 -7.47 2.28 -18.36
N LEU A 173 -6.87 1.28 -19.00
CA LEU A 173 -6.48 1.32 -20.40
C LEU A 173 -7.31 0.31 -21.16
N THR A 174 -8.13 0.77 -22.09
CA THR A 174 -9.00 -0.09 -22.91
C THR A 174 -8.48 -0.11 -24.35
N MET A 175 -8.28 -1.32 -24.90
CA MET A 175 -7.92 -1.51 -26.31
C MET A 175 -9.20 -1.71 -27.10
N ALA A 176 -9.70 -0.65 -27.71
CA ALA A 176 -10.86 -0.67 -28.60
C ALA A 176 -10.44 -0.96 -30.04
N GLU A 177 -11.33 -1.51 -30.85
CA GLU A 177 -11.12 -1.57 -32.31
C GLU A 177 -11.48 -0.20 -32.89
N GLU A 178 -10.64 0.34 -33.78
CA GLU A 178 -10.92 1.61 -34.45
C GLU A 178 -12.27 1.48 -35.20
N GLU A 179 -13.17 2.44 -34.96
CA GLU A 179 -14.41 2.54 -35.75
C GLU A 179 -14.03 3.15 -37.11
N ASP A 180 -14.36 2.44 -38.20
CA ASP A 180 -14.16 2.88 -39.58
C ASP A 180 -15.07 4.07 -39.96
#